data_3f19bf1155e325108a477924c29d00da
#
_entry.id   3f19bf1155e325108a477924c29d00da
#
_cell.length_a   1.000
_cell.length_b   1.000
_cell.length_c   1.000
_cell.angle_alpha   90.00
_cell.angle_beta   90.00
_cell.angle_gamma   90.00
#
_symmetry.space_group_name_H-M   'P 1'
#
loop_
_entity.id
_entity.type
_entity.pdbx_description
1 polymer ?
#
loop_
_entity_poly.entity_id
_entity_poly.type
_entity_poly.pdbx_seq_one_letter_code
_entity_poly.pdbx_strand_id
1 'polypeptide(L)'
;MGAEPAPGNLKEGHSMSSILTNTSAMVALQTLKSVNTDLNKTQTEISTGKRVDSAKDNSAVWAISKVMESDVKGFKGISESLSLGESTVAVARNASETVTDLLTDIKGKIVAAQEENVDRAKIQTDIDALRDQIDAVVGAAQFNGLNLLSNND
;
A
#
# COMPACT_ATOMS: atom_id res chain seq x y z
N MET A 1 49.34 -80.74 -35.20
CA MET A 1 47.90 -80.83 -35.45
C MET A 1 47.22 -79.82 -34.59
N GLY A 2 47.15 -78.59 -35.05
CA GLY A 2 46.54 -77.46 -34.32
C GLY A 2 45.38 -76.95 -35.15
N ALA A 3 44.22 -76.91 -34.60
CA ALA A 3 43.01 -76.33 -35.18
C ALA A 3 43.00 -74.82 -34.88
N GLU A 4 42.94 -74.07 -35.93
CA GLU A 4 42.75 -72.62 -35.92
C GLU A 4 41.27 -72.30 -35.58
N PRO A 5 40.98 -71.37 -34.67
CA PRO A 5 39.61 -70.91 -34.44
C PRO A 5 39.18 -69.89 -35.48
N ALA A 6 38.04 -70.08 -36.08
CA ALA A 6 37.39 -69.27 -37.10
C ALA A 6 37.09 -67.82 -36.59
N PRO A 7 37.10 -66.82 -37.48
CA PRO A 7 36.84 -65.42 -37.10
C PRO A 7 35.35 -65.21 -36.74
N GLY A 8 35.13 -64.66 -35.57
CA GLY A 8 33.85 -64.28 -35.07
C GLY A 8 33.19 -63.20 -35.92
N ASN A 9 32.03 -63.51 -36.45
CA ASN A 9 31.18 -62.68 -37.27
C ASN A 9 30.62 -61.53 -36.39
N LEU A 10 31.24 -60.35 -36.41
CA LEU A 10 30.68 -59.14 -35.86
C LEU A 10 29.46 -58.74 -36.66
N LYS A 11 28.31 -59.10 -36.19
CA LYS A 11 27.03 -58.54 -36.69
C LYS A 11 27.03 -57.04 -36.35
N GLU A 12 27.46 -56.23 -37.32
CA GLU A 12 27.15 -54.79 -37.30
C GLU A 12 25.63 -54.65 -37.33
N GLY A 13 25.05 -54.31 -36.20
CA GLY A 13 23.65 -53.93 -36.09
C GLY A 13 23.45 -52.62 -36.84
N HIS A 14 23.11 -52.69 -38.09
CA HIS A 14 22.60 -51.54 -38.85
C HIS A 14 21.27 -51.17 -38.20
N SER A 15 21.29 -50.14 -37.31
CA SER A 15 20.07 -49.46 -36.90
C SER A 15 19.46 -48.85 -38.15
N MET A 16 18.50 -49.50 -38.73
CA MET A 16 17.69 -48.94 -39.82
C MET A 16 16.96 -47.75 -39.28
N SER A 17 17.52 -46.54 -39.44
CA SER A 17 16.76 -45.32 -39.24
C SER A 17 15.67 -45.28 -40.29
N SER A 18 14.42 -45.54 -39.88
CA SER A 18 13.26 -45.44 -40.72
C SER A 18 13.20 -44.03 -41.32
N ILE A 19 13.24 -43.94 -42.66
CA ILE A 19 13.11 -42.68 -43.41
C ILE A 19 11.74 -42.01 -43.10
N LEU A 20 10.77 -42.77 -42.65
CA LEU A 20 9.42 -42.32 -42.28
C LEU A 20 9.30 -41.75 -40.86
N THR A 21 10.27 -42.04 -39.97
CA THR A 21 10.22 -41.57 -38.58
C THR A 21 11.61 -41.15 -38.13
N ASN A 22 11.93 -39.87 -38.29
CA ASN A 22 13.17 -39.30 -37.78
C ASN A 22 12.99 -38.87 -36.34
N THR A 23 13.32 -39.79 -35.40
CA THR A 23 13.19 -39.54 -33.95
C THR A 23 14.03 -38.35 -33.49
N SER A 24 15.20 -38.12 -34.10
CA SER A 24 16.05 -36.97 -33.80
C SER A 24 15.39 -35.63 -34.19
N ALA A 25 14.70 -35.59 -35.34
CA ALA A 25 13.93 -34.42 -35.75
C ALA A 25 12.72 -34.16 -34.83
N MET A 26 12.05 -35.21 -34.38
CA MET A 26 10.96 -35.10 -33.42
C MET A 26 11.43 -34.56 -32.06
N VAL A 27 12.55 -35.05 -31.55
CA VAL A 27 13.16 -34.55 -30.30
C VAL A 27 13.58 -33.10 -30.48
N ALA A 28 14.20 -32.73 -31.62
CA ALA A 28 14.58 -31.34 -31.89
C ALA A 28 13.36 -30.41 -31.95
N LEU A 29 12.27 -30.81 -32.61
CA LEU A 29 11.00 -30.07 -32.65
C LEU A 29 10.38 -29.91 -31.25
N GLN A 30 10.39 -30.97 -30.44
CA GLN A 30 9.88 -30.91 -29.07
C GLN A 30 10.73 -29.97 -28.23
N THR A 31 12.05 -30.01 -28.32
CA THR A 31 12.97 -29.09 -27.65
C THR A 31 12.72 -27.66 -28.09
N LEU A 32 12.60 -27.39 -29.38
CA LEU A 32 12.32 -26.07 -29.93
C LEU A 32 10.97 -25.53 -29.40
N LYS A 33 9.94 -26.37 -29.32
CA LYS A 33 8.63 -26.00 -28.77
C LYS A 33 8.73 -25.65 -27.27
N SER A 34 9.51 -26.42 -26.50
CA SER A 34 9.77 -26.11 -25.09
C SER A 34 10.48 -24.77 -24.94
N VAL A 35 11.56 -24.55 -25.67
CA VAL A 35 12.33 -23.29 -25.64
C VAL A 35 11.45 -22.09 -25.99
N ASN A 36 10.61 -22.20 -27.02
CA ASN A 36 9.69 -21.12 -27.39
C ASN A 36 8.65 -20.85 -26.29
N THR A 37 8.16 -21.89 -25.63
CA THR A 37 7.23 -21.75 -24.50
C THR A 37 7.89 -21.03 -23.33
N ASP A 38 9.13 -21.43 -22.98
CA ASP A 38 9.90 -20.82 -21.91
C ASP A 38 10.29 -19.38 -22.22
N LEU A 39 10.62 -19.08 -23.48
CA LEU A 39 10.89 -17.72 -23.95
C LEU A 39 9.66 -16.82 -23.80
N ASN A 40 8.50 -17.27 -24.26
CA ASN A 40 7.25 -16.51 -24.13
C ASN A 40 6.90 -16.27 -22.65
N LYS A 41 7.09 -17.28 -21.80
CA LYS A 41 6.90 -17.16 -20.36
C LYS A 41 7.83 -16.11 -19.76
N THR A 42 9.13 -16.19 -20.05
CA THR A 42 10.12 -15.23 -19.57
C THR A 42 9.82 -13.80 -20.05
N GLN A 43 9.40 -13.63 -21.30
CA GLN A 43 8.99 -12.32 -21.82
C GLN A 43 7.78 -11.76 -21.06
N THR A 44 6.80 -12.61 -20.74
CA THR A 44 5.63 -12.20 -19.94
C THR A 44 6.06 -11.81 -18.52
N GLU A 45 6.92 -12.61 -17.88
CA GLU A 45 7.47 -12.32 -16.54
C GLU A 45 8.23 -10.98 -16.51
N ILE A 46 9.04 -10.69 -17.53
CA ILE A 46 9.76 -9.42 -17.65
C ILE A 46 8.80 -8.25 -17.88
N SER A 47 7.81 -8.42 -18.75
CA SER A 47 6.84 -7.38 -19.09
C SER A 47 5.92 -7.03 -17.93
N THR A 48 5.49 -8.02 -17.15
CA THR A 48 4.56 -7.83 -16.02
C THR A 48 5.28 -7.60 -14.70
N GLY A 49 6.59 -7.93 -14.61
CA GLY A 49 7.35 -7.94 -13.38
C GLY A 49 6.88 -9.01 -12.37
N LYS A 50 6.05 -9.95 -12.82
CA LYS A 50 5.44 -11.00 -11.98
C LYS A 50 5.76 -12.38 -12.53
N ARG A 51 6.22 -13.27 -11.66
CA ARG A 51 6.46 -14.66 -12.00
C ARG A 51 5.16 -15.48 -12.16
N VAL A 52 4.09 -15.06 -11.49
CA VAL A 52 2.73 -15.60 -11.59
C VAL A 52 1.79 -14.41 -11.84
N ASP A 53 1.40 -14.22 -13.08
CA ASP A 53 0.51 -13.11 -13.48
C ASP A 53 -0.95 -13.58 -13.58
N SER A 54 -1.16 -14.83 -13.94
CA SER A 54 -2.48 -15.40 -14.15
C SER A 54 -2.72 -16.70 -13.37
N ALA A 55 -4.00 -17.04 -13.15
CA ALA A 55 -4.38 -18.31 -12.56
C ALA A 55 -3.94 -19.53 -13.40
N LYS A 56 -3.61 -19.33 -14.70
CA LYS A 56 -3.10 -20.38 -15.58
C LYS A 56 -1.68 -20.79 -15.24
N ASP A 57 -0.87 -19.85 -14.71
CA ASP A 57 0.52 -20.13 -14.37
C ASP A 57 0.62 -20.93 -13.08
N ASN A 58 -0.10 -20.52 -12.07
CA ASN A 58 -0.27 -21.23 -10.81
C ASN A 58 -1.48 -20.69 -10.04
N SER A 59 -2.58 -21.41 -10.06
CA SER A 59 -3.85 -20.98 -9.45
C SER A 59 -3.76 -20.76 -7.93
N ALA A 60 -3.00 -21.59 -7.22
CA ALA A 60 -2.83 -21.47 -5.77
C ALA A 60 -2.03 -20.23 -5.40
N VAL A 61 -0.87 -20.00 -6.03
CA VAL A 61 -0.05 -18.80 -5.80
C VAL A 61 -0.77 -17.54 -6.25
N TRP A 62 -1.47 -17.57 -7.37
CA TRP A 62 -2.26 -16.46 -7.86
C TRP A 62 -3.37 -16.07 -6.88
N ALA A 63 -4.11 -17.05 -6.34
CA ALA A 63 -5.17 -16.78 -5.35
C ALA A 63 -4.61 -16.14 -4.08
N ILE A 64 -3.51 -16.67 -3.54
CA ILE A 64 -2.83 -16.09 -2.37
C ILE A 64 -2.35 -14.67 -2.67
N SER A 65 -1.75 -14.43 -3.84
CA SER A 65 -1.30 -13.09 -4.25
C SER A 65 -2.46 -12.11 -4.33
N LYS A 66 -3.64 -12.53 -4.80
CA LYS A 66 -4.83 -11.67 -4.85
C LYS A 66 -5.37 -11.30 -3.47
N VAL A 67 -5.34 -12.24 -2.53
CA VAL A 67 -5.68 -11.94 -1.12
C VAL A 67 -4.69 -10.95 -0.54
N MET A 68 -3.38 -11.19 -0.71
CA MET A 68 -2.35 -10.26 -0.23
C MET A 68 -2.44 -8.87 -0.89
N GLU A 69 -2.72 -8.77 -2.19
CA GLU A 69 -2.96 -7.48 -2.86
C GLU A 69 -4.16 -6.75 -2.27
N SER A 70 -5.22 -7.49 -1.90
CA SER A 70 -6.40 -6.92 -1.24
C SER A 70 -6.06 -6.40 0.15
N ASP A 71 -5.32 -7.18 0.94
CA ASP A 71 -4.88 -6.79 2.28
C ASP A 71 -3.98 -5.54 2.23
N VAL A 72 -3.02 -5.50 1.30
CA VAL A 72 -2.14 -4.33 1.10
C VAL A 72 -2.96 -3.09 0.74
N LYS A 73 -3.97 -3.21 -0.14
CA LYS A 73 -4.88 -2.10 -0.46
C LYS A 73 -5.70 -1.67 0.76
N GLY A 74 -6.16 -2.64 1.55
CA GLY A 74 -6.86 -2.38 2.81
C GLY A 74 -5.98 -1.60 3.80
N PHE A 75 -4.76 -2.04 4.03
CA PHE A 75 -3.79 -1.35 4.89
C PHE A 75 -3.44 0.05 4.37
N LYS A 76 -3.32 0.22 3.05
CA LYS A 76 -3.10 1.54 2.46
C LYS A 76 -4.26 2.49 2.75
N GLY A 77 -5.51 2.04 2.58
CA GLY A 77 -6.70 2.83 2.91
C GLY A 77 -6.77 3.18 4.41
N ILE A 78 -6.41 2.24 5.30
CA ILE A 78 -6.31 2.50 6.73
C ILE A 78 -5.22 3.54 7.02
N SER A 79 -4.05 3.42 6.40
CA SER A 79 -2.95 4.38 6.58
C SER A 79 -3.33 5.79 6.12
N GLU A 80 -4.03 5.92 5.00
CA GLU A 80 -4.56 7.19 4.50
C GLU A 80 -5.59 7.78 5.46
N SER A 81 -6.52 6.96 5.99
CA SER A 81 -7.52 7.39 6.98
C SER A 81 -6.87 7.82 8.29
N LEU A 82 -5.86 7.11 8.77
CA LEU A 82 -5.09 7.47 9.97
C LEU A 82 -4.35 8.80 9.80
N SER A 83 -3.72 9.04 8.65
CA SER A 83 -3.04 10.30 8.35
C SER A 83 -4.01 11.48 8.30
N LEU A 84 -5.23 11.25 7.77
CA LEU A 84 -6.31 12.23 7.81
C LEU A 84 -6.75 12.52 9.24
N GLY A 85 -6.93 11.48 10.06
CA GLY A 85 -7.25 11.59 11.48
C GLY A 85 -6.18 12.34 12.27
N GLU A 86 -4.91 12.05 12.04
CA GLU A 86 -3.78 12.75 12.65
C GLU A 86 -3.81 14.25 12.32
N SER A 87 -4.06 14.60 11.06
CA SER A 87 -4.18 15.99 10.62
C SER A 87 -5.36 16.70 11.31
N THR A 88 -6.50 16.02 11.45
CA THR A 88 -7.68 16.57 12.16
C THR A 88 -7.38 16.82 13.64
N VAL A 89 -6.72 15.86 14.30
CA VAL A 89 -6.31 16.01 15.71
C VAL A 89 -5.29 17.12 15.89
N ALA A 90 -4.35 17.28 14.95
CA ALA A 90 -3.36 18.36 14.99
C ALA A 90 -4.01 19.75 14.91
N VAL A 91 -5.01 19.92 14.04
CA VAL A 91 -5.81 21.17 13.96
C VAL A 91 -6.55 21.43 15.25
N ALA A 92 -7.25 20.43 15.80
CA ALA A 92 -7.97 20.55 17.06
C ALA A 92 -7.04 20.90 18.23
N ARG A 93 -5.85 20.29 18.27
CA ARG A 93 -4.84 20.57 19.29
C ARG A 93 -4.36 22.03 19.23
N ASN A 94 -3.99 22.53 18.06
CA ASN A 94 -3.55 23.90 17.90
C ASN A 94 -4.64 24.90 18.29
N ALA A 95 -5.88 24.63 17.92
CA ALA A 95 -7.01 25.45 18.33
C ALA A 95 -7.23 25.41 19.85
N SER A 96 -7.10 24.24 20.48
CA SER A 96 -7.20 24.10 21.95
C SER A 96 -6.08 24.85 22.70
N GLU A 97 -4.86 24.86 22.16
CA GLU A 97 -3.75 25.66 22.71
C GLU A 97 -4.12 27.15 22.66
N THR A 98 -4.59 27.66 21.51
CA THR A 98 -5.03 29.05 21.35
C THR A 98 -6.20 29.40 22.30
N VAL A 99 -7.20 28.53 22.45
CA VAL A 99 -8.30 28.71 23.39
C VAL A 99 -7.79 28.78 24.83
N THR A 100 -6.79 27.97 25.18
CA THR A 100 -6.19 27.98 26.52
C THR A 100 -5.50 29.32 26.81
N ASP A 101 -4.80 29.89 25.84
CA ASP A 101 -4.19 31.21 25.97
C ASP A 101 -5.24 32.32 26.16
N LEU A 102 -6.31 32.30 25.36
CA LEU A 102 -7.41 33.25 25.46
C LEU A 102 -8.13 33.14 26.80
N LEU A 103 -8.34 31.93 27.34
CA LEU A 103 -8.90 31.71 28.67
C LEU A 103 -7.99 32.23 29.78
N THR A 104 -6.67 32.17 29.60
CA THR A 104 -5.69 32.74 30.51
C THR A 104 -5.79 34.25 30.51
N ASP A 105 -5.97 34.89 29.36
CA ASP A 105 -6.19 36.32 29.21
C ASP A 105 -7.50 36.76 29.89
N ILE A 106 -8.60 36.02 29.66
CA ILE A 106 -9.88 36.25 30.33
C ILE A 106 -9.70 36.18 31.85
N LYS A 107 -8.99 35.17 32.36
CA LYS A 107 -8.71 35.04 33.81
C LYS A 107 -7.95 36.26 34.33
N GLY A 108 -6.95 36.73 33.57
CA GLY A 108 -6.24 37.97 33.93
C GLY A 108 -7.15 39.18 33.99
N LYS A 109 -8.07 39.34 33.04
CA LYS A 109 -9.08 40.41 33.05
C LYS A 109 -10.05 40.33 34.23
N ILE A 110 -10.49 39.12 34.61
CA ILE A 110 -11.36 38.87 35.76
C ILE A 110 -10.63 39.25 37.07
N VAL A 111 -9.35 38.91 37.20
CA VAL A 111 -8.56 39.30 38.39
C VAL A 111 -8.42 40.84 38.46
N ALA A 112 -8.12 41.48 37.33
CA ALA A 112 -8.03 42.95 37.26
C ALA A 112 -9.35 43.63 37.62
N ALA A 113 -10.49 43.03 37.27
CA ALA A 113 -11.82 43.57 37.60
C ALA A 113 -12.14 43.57 39.11
N GLN A 114 -11.37 42.88 39.96
CA GLN A 114 -11.52 42.86 41.42
C GLN A 114 -10.93 44.11 42.11
N GLU A 115 -10.10 44.85 41.42
CA GLU A 115 -9.53 46.09 41.95
C GLU A 115 -10.57 47.19 42.04
N GLU A 116 -10.42 48.11 43.05
CA GLU A 116 -11.46 49.11 43.31
C GLU A 116 -11.48 50.28 42.29
N ASN A 117 -10.35 50.56 41.64
CA ASN A 117 -10.18 51.72 40.73
C ASN A 117 -10.18 51.37 39.24
N VAL A 118 -11.00 50.36 38.81
CA VAL A 118 -11.06 49.91 37.43
C VAL A 118 -12.41 50.13 36.78
N ASP A 119 -12.38 50.43 35.49
CA ASP A 119 -13.60 50.48 34.67
C ASP A 119 -14.07 49.07 34.33
N ARG A 120 -14.97 48.51 35.16
CA ARG A 120 -15.50 47.16 34.98
C ARG A 120 -16.32 47.02 33.69
N ALA A 121 -16.95 48.08 33.18
CA ALA A 121 -17.70 48.02 31.94
C ALA A 121 -16.75 47.81 30.74
N LYS A 122 -15.60 48.48 30.76
CA LYS A 122 -14.58 48.27 29.72
C LYS A 122 -13.96 46.88 29.80
N ILE A 123 -13.66 46.39 31.01
CA ILE A 123 -13.15 45.02 31.19
C ILE A 123 -14.17 43.98 30.71
N GLN A 124 -15.46 44.19 30.95
CA GLN A 124 -16.50 43.31 30.46
C GLN A 124 -16.53 43.28 28.92
N THR A 125 -16.40 44.42 28.27
CA THR A 125 -16.32 44.53 26.80
C THR A 125 -15.09 43.75 26.26
N ASP A 126 -13.95 43.87 26.93
CA ASP A 126 -12.73 43.13 26.56
C ASP A 126 -12.94 41.59 26.70
N ILE A 127 -13.62 41.15 27.78
CA ILE A 127 -13.92 39.73 28.02
C ILE A 127 -14.90 39.20 26.94
N ASP A 128 -15.92 39.98 26.59
CA ASP A 128 -16.86 39.63 25.53
C ASP A 128 -16.15 39.49 24.18
N ALA A 129 -15.23 40.38 23.86
CA ALA A 129 -14.40 40.28 22.65
C ALA A 129 -13.50 39.02 22.64
N LEU A 130 -12.88 38.68 23.76
CA LEU A 130 -12.07 37.46 23.90
C LEU A 130 -12.95 36.20 23.79
N ARG A 131 -14.17 36.21 24.32
CA ARG A 131 -15.12 35.13 24.14
C ARG A 131 -15.51 34.94 22.67
N ASP A 132 -15.83 36.03 21.96
CA ASP A 132 -16.15 35.96 20.53
C ASP A 132 -14.96 35.44 19.71
N GLN A 133 -13.74 35.76 20.13
CA GLN A 133 -12.53 35.19 19.51
C GLN A 133 -12.38 33.70 19.77
N ILE A 134 -12.73 33.20 20.97
CA ILE A 134 -12.77 31.74 21.26
C ILE A 134 -13.77 31.05 20.34
N ASP A 135 -14.98 31.61 20.21
CA ASP A 135 -16.01 31.05 19.33
C ASP A 135 -15.54 31.00 17.87
N ALA A 136 -14.85 32.04 17.40
CA ALA A 136 -14.27 32.08 16.07
C ALA A 136 -13.16 31.02 15.87
N VAL A 137 -12.27 30.83 16.86
CA VAL A 137 -11.21 29.80 16.83
C VAL A 137 -11.80 28.40 16.82
N VAL A 138 -12.79 28.14 17.68
CA VAL A 138 -13.49 26.85 17.73
C VAL A 138 -14.22 26.56 16.41
N GLY A 139 -14.90 27.57 15.85
CA GLY A 139 -15.59 27.45 14.57
C GLY A 139 -14.63 27.22 13.38
N ALA A 140 -13.44 27.81 13.42
CA ALA A 140 -12.41 27.65 12.40
C ALA A 140 -11.60 26.33 12.53
N ALA A 141 -11.68 25.65 13.65
CA ALA A 141 -10.92 24.43 13.97
C ALA A 141 -11.49 23.20 13.25
N GLN A 142 -11.66 23.28 11.92
CA GLN A 142 -12.16 22.19 11.09
C GLN A 142 -11.10 21.72 10.10
N PHE A 143 -11.10 20.43 9.83
CA PHE A 143 -10.30 19.82 8.78
C PHE A 143 -11.19 18.91 7.94
N ASN A 144 -11.24 19.14 6.64
CA ASN A 144 -12.08 18.39 5.68
C ASN A 144 -13.57 18.29 6.11
N GLY A 145 -14.11 19.36 6.72
CA GLY A 145 -15.50 19.43 7.17
C GLY A 145 -15.75 18.79 8.55
N LEU A 146 -14.74 18.19 9.18
CA LEU A 146 -14.83 17.65 10.52
C LEU A 146 -14.23 18.62 11.54
N ASN A 147 -15.02 19.03 12.53
CA ASN A 147 -14.59 19.85 13.66
C ASN A 147 -14.71 19.03 14.95
N LEU A 148 -13.57 18.81 15.64
CA LEU A 148 -13.53 18.03 16.88
C LEU A 148 -13.84 18.87 18.13
N LEU A 149 -13.88 20.20 18.02
CA LEU A 149 -14.10 21.12 19.13
C LEU A 149 -15.52 21.67 19.16
N SER A 150 -16.23 21.70 18.03
CA SER A 150 -17.60 22.13 17.98
C SER A 150 -18.53 20.94 18.23
N ASN A 151 -19.47 21.13 19.17
CA ASN A 151 -20.50 20.14 19.50
C ASN A 151 -21.75 20.35 18.64
N ASN A 152 -21.59 20.60 17.34
CA ASN A 152 -22.68 20.73 16.40
C ASN A 152 -22.94 19.36 15.76
N ASP A 153 -23.66 18.49 16.48
CA ASP A 153 -24.35 17.32 15.93
C ASP A 153 -25.74 17.70 15.43
#